data_59f9e3d3d6da51bd437867f34e0b6b7b
#
_entry.id   59f9e3d3d6da51bd437867f34e0b6b7b
#
_cell.length_a   1.000
_cell.length_b   1.000
_cell.length_c   1.000
_cell.angle_alpha   90.00
_cell.angle_beta   90.00
_cell.angle_gamma   90.00
#
_symmetry.space_group_name_H-M   'P 1'
#
loop_
_entity.id
_entity.type
_entity.pdbx_description
1 polymer ?
#
loop_
_entity_poly.entity_id
_entity_poly.type
_entity_poly.pdbx_seq_one_letter_code
_entity_poly.pdbx_strand_id
1 'polypeptide(L)'
;MRKKFLFAAATGLLATLTTLAHDFWLEAPRFRLQPGQTVAVRPLVGENFHGEPWSNKASKILRFVRYGPTSKDSTDLTPKNLTETDTFRTVFLFARPGTHVVLLRSTNSFIELPADKFTAYLREEGLDYALTLRQERE
;
A
#
# COMPACT_ATOMS: atom_id res chain seq x y z
N MET A 1 -28.92 13.37 58.28
CA MET A 1 -27.68 12.99 57.57
C MET A 1 -28.06 12.44 56.22
N ARG A 2 -27.89 13.23 55.16
CA ARG A 2 -28.22 12.84 53.76
C ARG A 2 -26.97 12.27 53.09
N LYS A 3 -26.97 10.96 52.82
CA LYS A 3 -25.93 10.32 52.03
C LYS A 3 -26.14 10.65 50.56
N LYS A 4 -25.25 11.46 50.01
CA LYS A 4 -25.19 11.73 48.53
C LYS A 4 -24.48 10.57 47.88
N PHE A 5 -25.20 9.77 47.10
CA PHE A 5 -24.61 8.79 46.19
C PHE A 5 -24.09 9.53 44.96
N LEU A 6 -22.79 9.60 44.82
CA LEU A 6 -22.12 10.02 43.58
C LEU A 6 -22.08 8.83 42.63
N PHE A 7 -22.94 8.86 41.62
CA PHE A 7 -22.81 7.99 40.46
C PHE A 7 -21.67 8.53 39.58
N ALA A 8 -20.52 7.90 39.67
CA ALA A 8 -19.45 8.10 38.69
C ALA A 8 -19.84 7.35 37.43
N ALA A 9 -20.34 8.10 36.43
CA ALA A 9 -20.51 7.57 35.07
C ALA A 9 -19.12 7.37 34.46
N ALA A 10 -18.62 6.13 34.49
CA ALA A 10 -17.46 5.73 33.74
C ALA A 10 -17.86 5.69 32.27
N THR A 11 -17.68 6.80 31.57
CA THR A 11 -17.78 6.85 30.11
C THR A 11 -16.56 6.08 29.54
N GLY A 12 -16.76 4.79 29.32
CA GLY A 12 -15.78 3.97 28.60
C GLY A 12 -15.67 4.51 27.20
N LEU A 13 -14.58 5.23 26.92
CA LEU A 13 -14.16 5.61 25.61
C LEU A 13 -13.77 4.31 24.87
N LEU A 14 -14.73 3.71 24.17
CA LEU A 14 -14.43 2.67 23.20
C LEU A 14 -13.60 3.34 22.10
N ALA A 15 -12.28 3.30 22.24
CA ALA A 15 -11.38 3.51 21.15
C ALA A 15 -11.64 2.35 20.17
N THR A 16 -12.47 2.59 19.17
CA THR A 16 -12.54 1.74 18.00
C THR A 16 -11.18 1.85 17.33
N LEU A 17 -10.29 0.90 17.62
CA LEU A 17 -9.11 0.69 16.82
C LEU A 17 -9.62 0.23 15.46
N THR A 18 -9.86 1.18 14.57
CA THR A 18 -9.99 0.86 13.15
C THR A 18 -8.69 0.17 12.77
N THR A 19 -8.77 -1.09 12.42
CA THR A 19 -7.67 -1.78 11.73
C THR A 19 -7.61 -1.18 10.35
N LEU A 20 -6.86 -0.10 10.23
CA LEU A 20 -6.70 0.61 9.01
C LEU A 20 -5.86 -0.26 8.09
N ALA A 21 -6.50 -0.78 7.05
CA ALA A 21 -5.80 -1.38 5.95
C ALA A 21 -5.07 -0.25 5.22
N HIS A 22 -3.76 -0.31 5.20
CA HIS A 22 -2.97 0.71 4.53
C HIS A 22 -3.00 0.47 3.02
N ASP A 23 -3.45 1.47 2.28
CA ASP A 23 -3.32 1.50 0.83
C ASP A 23 -1.86 1.54 0.42
N PHE A 24 -1.56 0.90 -0.69
CA PHE A 24 -0.25 0.97 -1.33
C PHE A 24 -0.41 1.55 -2.74
N TRP A 25 0.33 2.62 -3.04
CA TRP A 25 0.26 3.25 -4.35
C TRP A 25 1.63 3.74 -4.84
N LEU A 26 1.69 4.03 -6.12
CA LEU A 26 2.81 4.71 -6.74
C LEU A 26 2.48 6.19 -6.90
N GLU A 27 3.31 7.03 -6.32
CA GLU A 27 3.19 8.48 -6.44
C GLU A 27 4.18 9.04 -7.44
N ALA A 28 3.71 9.95 -8.28
CA ALA A 28 4.53 10.80 -9.10
C ALA A 28 4.17 12.27 -8.85
N PRO A 29 5.13 13.20 -8.82
CA PRO A 29 4.84 14.62 -8.56
C PRO A 29 3.98 15.26 -9.65
N ARG A 30 3.87 14.61 -10.81
CA ARG A 30 3.00 15.01 -11.92
C ARG A 30 2.73 13.81 -12.83
N PHE A 31 1.54 13.79 -13.43
CA PHE A 31 1.09 12.75 -14.35
C PHE A 31 1.01 13.23 -15.81
N ARG A 32 1.22 14.53 -16.06
CA ARG A 32 1.34 15.08 -17.42
C ARG A 32 2.75 15.60 -17.62
N LEU A 33 3.43 15.07 -18.61
CA LEU A 33 4.85 15.29 -18.89
C LEU A 33 5.05 15.71 -20.34
N GLN A 34 6.08 16.51 -20.56
CA GLN A 34 6.60 16.71 -21.92
C GLN A 34 7.54 15.55 -22.28
N PRO A 35 7.61 15.16 -23.55
CA PRO A 35 8.57 14.17 -24.00
C PRO A 35 10.01 14.54 -23.60
N GLY A 36 10.77 13.55 -23.16
CA GLY A 36 12.15 13.75 -22.68
C GLY A 36 12.27 14.12 -21.20
N GLN A 37 11.18 14.32 -20.49
CA GLN A 37 11.24 14.59 -19.04
C GLN A 37 11.45 13.31 -18.23
N THR A 38 12.15 13.49 -17.12
CA THR A 38 12.33 12.44 -16.09
C THR A 38 11.42 12.73 -14.89
N VAL A 39 10.91 11.66 -14.28
CA VAL A 39 10.09 11.74 -13.07
C VAL A 39 10.49 10.66 -12.10
N ALA A 40 10.63 11.02 -10.82
CA ALA A 40 10.76 10.06 -9.74
C ALA A 40 9.39 9.51 -9.37
N VAL A 41 9.25 8.18 -9.37
CA VAL A 41 8.06 7.48 -8.91
C VAL A 41 8.38 6.85 -7.57
N ARG A 42 7.56 7.13 -6.56
CA ARG A 42 7.76 6.65 -5.19
C ARG A 42 6.63 5.70 -4.79
N PRO A 43 6.93 4.54 -4.24
CA PRO A 43 5.92 3.73 -3.57
C PRO A 43 5.61 4.33 -2.19
N LEU A 44 4.35 4.50 -1.90
CA LEU A 44 3.84 5.01 -0.63
C LEU A 44 2.88 4.01 0.00
N VAL A 45 2.75 4.10 1.32
CA VAL A 45 1.80 3.36 2.15
C VAL A 45 1.09 4.33 3.07
N GLY A 46 -0.23 4.24 3.16
CA GLY A 46 -1.01 5.13 3.99
C GLY A 46 -2.50 5.02 3.70
N GLU A 47 -3.23 6.12 3.93
CA GLU A 47 -4.68 6.17 3.80
C GLU A 47 -5.11 7.45 3.09
N ASN A 48 -6.18 7.35 2.32
CA ASN A 48 -6.75 8.51 1.64
C ASN A 48 -5.71 9.33 0.86
N PHE A 49 -4.73 8.68 0.25
CA PHE A 49 -3.58 9.27 -0.45
C PHE A 49 -2.66 10.14 0.44
N HIS A 50 -2.75 10.00 1.76
CA HIS A 50 -1.80 10.53 2.71
C HIS A 50 -0.94 9.38 3.21
N GLY A 51 0.35 9.36 2.89
CA GLY A 51 1.20 8.23 3.21
C GLY A 51 2.67 8.58 3.36
N GLU A 52 3.36 7.62 3.96
CA GLU A 52 4.80 7.64 4.15
C GLU A 52 5.49 6.79 3.06
N PRO A 53 6.76 7.08 2.77
CA PRO A 53 7.53 6.23 1.87
C PRO A 53 7.50 4.77 2.32
N TRP A 54 7.18 3.88 1.39
CA TRP A 54 7.20 2.45 1.67
C TRP A 54 8.60 2.01 2.09
N SER A 55 8.75 1.67 3.36
CA SER A 55 10.03 1.32 3.98
C SER A 55 10.50 -0.10 3.69
N ASN A 56 9.70 -0.87 2.93
CA ASN A 56 10.06 -2.23 2.62
C ASN A 56 11.27 -2.31 1.68
N LYS A 57 12.04 -3.33 1.92
CA LYS A 57 13.33 -3.59 1.29
C LYS A 57 13.17 -3.77 -0.22
N ALA A 58 14.12 -3.25 -0.96
CA ALA A 58 14.19 -3.45 -2.41
C ALA A 58 14.16 -4.93 -2.81
N SER A 59 14.65 -5.83 -1.94
CA SER A 59 14.57 -7.30 -2.09
C SER A 59 13.14 -7.84 -2.16
N LYS A 60 12.14 -7.08 -1.71
CA LYS A 60 10.72 -7.45 -1.84
C LYS A 60 10.12 -7.09 -3.20
N ILE A 61 10.82 -6.36 -4.06
CA ILE A 61 10.32 -5.98 -5.38
C ILE A 61 10.60 -7.09 -6.37
N LEU A 62 9.54 -7.73 -6.85
CA LEU A 62 9.62 -8.78 -7.87
C LEU A 62 9.67 -8.20 -9.28
N ARG A 63 9.03 -7.05 -9.49
CA ARG A 63 8.97 -6.41 -10.80
C ARG A 63 8.71 -4.92 -10.66
N PHE A 64 9.46 -4.12 -11.41
CA PHE A 64 9.23 -2.69 -11.53
C PHE A 64 9.50 -2.25 -12.97
N VAL A 65 8.45 -1.97 -13.71
CA VAL A 65 8.51 -1.79 -15.16
C VAL A 65 7.71 -0.56 -15.56
N ARG A 66 8.27 0.23 -16.47
CA ARG A 66 7.53 1.22 -17.24
C ARG A 66 7.20 0.65 -18.61
N TYR A 67 5.95 0.70 -18.98
CA TYR A 67 5.46 0.44 -20.34
C TYR A 67 5.13 1.75 -21.01
N GLY A 68 5.61 1.93 -22.23
CA GLY A 68 5.34 3.09 -23.06
C GLY A 68 4.17 2.86 -24.04
N PRO A 69 3.94 3.82 -24.93
CA PRO A 69 2.80 3.80 -25.84
C PRO A 69 2.84 2.70 -26.91
N THR A 70 3.95 2.01 -27.06
CA THR A 70 4.07 0.87 -27.99
C THR A 70 4.55 -0.37 -27.25
N SER A 71 4.21 -1.56 -27.77
CA SER A 71 4.60 -2.84 -27.16
C SER A 71 6.12 -3.05 -27.05
N LYS A 72 6.92 -2.34 -27.85
CA LYS A 72 8.38 -2.38 -27.81
C LYS A 72 9.01 -1.35 -26.87
N ASP A 73 8.21 -0.41 -26.36
CA ASP A 73 8.69 0.64 -25.46
C ASP A 73 8.44 0.23 -24.00
N SER A 74 9.29 -0.63 -23.48
CA SER A 74 9.30 -1.00 -22.08
C SER A 74 10.69 -0.81 -21.47
N THR A 75 10.73 -0.44 -20.19
CA THR A 75 11.96 -0.34 -19.41
C THR A 75 11.76 -1.08 -18.10
N ASP A 76 12.52 -2.15 -17.92
CA ASP A 76 12.54 -2.92 -16.68
C ASP A 76 13.59 -2.31 -15.75
N LEU A 77 13.10 -1.81 -14.60
CA LEU A 77 13.90 -1.20 -13.56
C LEU A 77 13.82 -2.02 -12.27
N THR A 78 13.45 -3.29 -12.37
CA THR A 78 13.46 -4.20 -11.23
C THR A 78 14.84 -4.19 -10.60
N PRO A 79 14.92 -3.87 -9.29
CA PRO A 79 16.21 -3.81 -8.60
C PRO A 79 16.94 -5.14 -8.69
N LYS A 80 18.21 -5.08 -9.08
CA LYS A 80 19.10 -6.23 -9.06
C LYS A 80 20.19 -5.96 -8.02
N ASN A 81 20.38 -6.88 -7.08
CA ASN A 81 21.47 -6.82 -6.09
C ASN A 81 21.39 -5.64 -5.09
N LEU A 82 20.18 -5.17 -4.73
CA LEU A 82 20.02 -4.18 -3.68
C LEU A 82 20.14 -4.81 -2.29
N THR A 83 20.82 -4.11 -1.41
CA THR A 83 20.91 -4.46 0.01
C THR A 83 19.61 -4.04 0.73
N GLU A 84 19.40 -4.59 1.92
CA GLU A 84 18.21 -4.35 2.73
C GLU A 84 18.03 -2.89 3.20
N THR A 85 19.05 -2.07 3.05
CA THR A 85 19.09 -0.67 3.52
C THR A 85 18.81 0.34 2.41
N ASP A 86 18.73 -0.08 1.16
CA ASP A 86 18.56 0.83 0.04
C ASP A 86 17.14 1.38 -0.05
N THR A 87 17.00 2.70 0.07
CA THR A 87 15.75 3.40 -0.19
C THR A 87 15.46 3.34 -1.68
N PHE A 88 14.37 2.69 -2.04
CA PHE A 88 13.96 2.54 -3.42
C PHE A 88 13.43 3.86 -3.98
N ARG A 89 14.21 4.47 -4.85
CA ARG A 89 13.77 5.58 -5.69
C ARG A 89 14.04 5.20 -7.14
N THR A 90 13.06 5.39 -7.99
CA THR A 90 13.29 5.15 -9.42
C THR A 90 12.88 6.36 -10.22
N VAL A 91 13.82 6.87 -10.99
CA VAL A 91 13.63 7.95 -11.93
C VAL A 91 13.43 7.35 -13.31
N PHE A 92 12.27 7.62 -13.90
CA PHE A 92 11.95 7.17 -15.24
C PHE A 92 12.13 8.31 -16.25
N LEU A 93 12.71 7.99 -17.38
CA LEU A 93 12.71 8.84 -18.56
C LEU A 93 11.46 8.54 -19.40
N PHE A 94 10.69 9.55 -19.73
CA PHE A 94 9.51 9.47 -20.60
C PHE A 94 9.85 10.12 -21.96
N ALA A 95 10.57 9.37 -22.77
CA ALA A 95 11.15 9.91 -24.03
C ALA A 95 10.11 10.12 -25.13
N ARG A 96 9.02 9.35 -25.15
CA ARG A 96 8.02 9.37 -26.22
C ARG A 96 6.70 9.99 -25.76
N PRO A 97 5.97 10.68 -26.64
CA PRO A 97 4.61 11.12 -26.35
C PRO A 97 3.66 9.93 -26.27
N GLY A 98 2.62 10.04 -25.48
CA GLY A 98 1.57 9.03 -25.30
C GLY A 98 1.39 8.60 -23.85
N THR A 99 0.54 7.61 -23.64
CA THR A 99 0.27 7.07 -22.31
C THR A 99 1.35 6.06 -21.90
N HIS A 100 1.87 6.23 -20.70
CA HIS A 100 2.79 5.29 -20.08
C HIS A 100 2.16 4.70 -18.83
N VAL A 101 2.47 3.44 -18.54
CA VAL A 101 2.04 2.75 -17.33
C VAL A 101 3.28 2.33 -16.57
N VAL A 102 3.31 2.65 -15.28
CA VAL A 102 4.33 2.14 -14.35
C VAL A 102 3.69 1.10 -13.46
N LEU A 103 4.28 -0.08 -13.43
CA LEU A 103 3.81 -1.22 -12.66
C LEU A 103 4.87 -1.64 -11.65
N LEU A 104 4.47 -1.81 -10.40
CA LEU A 104 5.26 -2.44 -9.36
C LEU A 104 4.57 -3.71 -8.87
N ARG A 105 5.32 -4.78 -8.71
CA ARG A 105 4.89 -6.01 -8.05
C ARG A 105 5.86 -6.34 -6.93
N SER A 106 5.34 -6.54 -5.73
CA SER A 106 6.09 -6.98 -4.56
C SER A 106 5.85 -8.45 -4.24
N THR A 107 6.67 -9.00 -3.35
CA THR A 107 6.35 -10.26 -2.65
C THR A 107 5.14 -10.04 -1.74
N ASN A 108 4.47 -11.12 -1.39
CA ASN A 108 3.42 -11.08 -0.38
C ASN A 108 4.00 -10.68 0.99
N SER A 109 3.20 -9.98 1.78
CA SER A 109 3.48 -9.71 3.18
C SER A 109 2.67 -10.67 4.05
N PHE A 110 3.30 -11.14 5.12
CA PHE A 110 2.60 -11.93 6.13
C PHE A 110 1.84 -10.98 7.07
N ILE A 111 0.60 -11.34 7.40
CA ILE A 111 -0.22 -10.67 8.40
C ILE A 111 -0.73 -11.70 9.40
N GLU A 112 -0.67 -11.36 10.68
CA GLU A 112 -1.21 -12.15 11.78
C GLU A 112 -2.05 -11.24 12.66
N LEU A 113 -3.29 -11.60 12.87
CA LEU A 113 -4.26 -10.85 13.66
C LEU A 113 -5.08 -11.82 14.51
N PRO A 114 -5.64 -11.36 15.64
CA PRO A 114 -6.71 -12.09 16.34
C PRO A 114 -7.85 -12.44 15.39
N ALA A 115 -8.53 -13.56 15.64
CA ALA A 115 -9.51 -14.13 14.71
C ALA A 115 -10.62 -13.15 14.29
N ASP A 116 -11.17 -12.40 15.26
CA ASP A 116 -12.18 -11.37 15.04
C ASP A 116 -11.66 -10.22 14.18
N LYS A 117 -10.44 -9.76 14.44
CA LYS A 117 -9.78 -8.70 13.69
C LYS A 117 -9.44 -9.11 12.27
N PHE A 118 -8.99 -10.36 12.09
CA PHE A 118 -8.71 -10.89 10.75
C PHE A 118 -10.00 -11.02 9.93
N THR A 119 -11.10 -11.42 10.56
CA THR A 119 -12.40 -11.48 9.89
C THR A 119 -12.91 -10.10 9.49
N ALA A 120 -12.73 -9.09 10.35
CA ALA A 120 -13.04 -7.70 10.01
C ALA A 120 -12.20 -7.20 8.83
N TYR A 121 -10.89 -7.43 8.89
CA TYR A 121 -9.96 -7.11 7.80
C TYR A 121 -10.39 -7.71 6.46
N LEU A 122 -10.75 -8.99 6.41
CA LEU A 122 -11.18 -9.63 5.16
C LEU A 122 -12.44 -8.96 4.57
N ARG A 123 -13.37 -8.50 5.41
CA ARG A 123 -14.59 -7.78 4.97
C ARG A 123 -14.25 -6.39 4.44
N GLU A 124 -13.43 -5.64 5.14
CA GLU A 124 -13.02 -4.28 4.77
C GLU A 124 -12.27 -4.27 3.43
N GLU A 125 -11.44 -5.30 3.20
CA GLU A 125 -10.69 -5.46 1.95
C GLU A 125 -11.52 -6.07 0.80
N GLY A 126 -12.80 -6.41 1.01
CA GLY A 126 -13.64 -7.05 0.00
C GLY A 126 -13.16 -8.45 -0.39
N LEU A 127 -12.46 -9.15 0.53
CA LEU A 127 -11.92 -10.49 0.30
C LEU A 127 -12.96 -11.57 0.65
N ASP A 128 -14.17 -11.46 0.10
CA ASP A 128 -15.32 -12.33 0.40
C ASP A 128 -15.03 -13.81 0.15
N TYR A 129 -14.26 -14.11 -0.90
CA TYR A 129 -13.85 -15.49 -1.17
C TYR A 129 -13.00 -16.09 -0.04
N ALA A 130 -12.05 -15.34 0.49
CA ALA A 130 -11.22 -15.78 1.62
C ALA A 130 -12.04 -15.92 2.90
N LEU A 131 -13.03 -15.05 3.09
CA LEU A 131 -13.97 -15.13 4.20
C LEU A 131 -14.82 -16.40 4.15
N THR A 132 -15.35 -16.75 2.98
CA THR A 132 -16.10 -17.99 2.76
C THR A 132 -15.26 -19.22 3.05
N LEU A 133 -14.05 -19.30 2.48
CA LEU A 133 -13.13 -20.43 2.73
C LEU A 133 -12.77 -20.61 4.21
N ARG A 134 -12.71 -19.51 4.96
CA ARG A 134 -12.45 -19.55 6.39
C ARG A 134 -13.64 -20.16 7.14
N GLN A 135 -14.85 -19.72 6.82
CA GLN A 135 -16.08 -20.23 7.46
C GLN A 135 -16.32 -21.72 7.19
N GLU A 136 -15.91 -22.23 6.04
CA GLU A 136 -16.01 -23.66 5.71
C GLU A 136 -15.03 -24.55 6.48
N ARG A 137 -14.01 -23.96 7.12
CA ARG A 137 -12.96 -24.67 7.86
C ARG A 137 -13.11 -24.61 9.38
N GLU A 138 -14.02 -23.80 9.88
CA GLU A 138 -14.38 -23.69 11.30
C GLU A 138 -15.52 -24.64 11.66
#